data_6354bb80b6fdd148e22ac9a89ccf9391
#
_entry.id   6354bb80b6fdd148e22ac9a89ccf9391
#
_cell.length_a   1.000
_cell.length_b   1.000
_cell.length_c   1.000
_cell.angle_alpha   90.00
_cell.angle_beta   90.00
_cell.angle_gamma   90.00
#
_symmetry.space_group_name_H-M   'P 1'
#
loop_
_entity.id
_entity.type
_entity.pdbx_description
1 polymer ?
#
loop_
_entity_poly.entity_id
_entity_poly.type
_entity_poly.pdbx_seq_one_letter_code
_entity_poly.pdbx_strand_id
1 'polypeptide(L)'
;MLFRSERVQISIEHAEKRSTKMKEDLDKLTKQAADAERAGKAPAPQLLKDIESLQRQLQTNERLLADRRLEQEELRASYEKDIERFKELKPEAAASATAAGKTSPAE
;
A
#
# COMPACT_ATOMS: atom_id res chain seq x y z
N MET A 1 -7.87 17.05 -9.54
CA MET A 1 -7.62 16.78 -8.12
C MET A 1 -7.98 15.36 -7.78
N LEU A 2 -7.08 14.65 -7.09
CA LEU A 2 -7.34 13.26 -6.74
C LEU A 2 -8.11 13.14 -5.43
N PHE A 3 -9.02 12.19 -5.36
CA PHE A 3 -9.67 11.84 -4.12
C PHE A 3 -8.65 11.20 -3.16
N ARG A 4 -8.96 11.24 -1.87
CA ARG A 4 -8.08 10.68 -0.86
C ARG A 4 -7.80 9.19 -1.10
N SER A 5 -8.82 8.42 -1.45
CA SER A 5 -8.68 7.00 -1.74
C SER A 5 -7.74 6.74 -2.91
N GLU A 6 -7.78 7.58 -3.94
CA GLU A 6 -6.89 7.45 -5.08
C GLU A 6 -5.45 7.76 -4.69
N ARG A 7 -5.24 8.79 -3.87
CA ARG A 7 -3.91 9.14 -3.38
C ARG A 7 -3.31 8.04 -2.51
N VAL A 8 -4.13 7.42 -1.68
CA VAL A 8 -3.70 6.30 -0.85
C VAL A 8 -3.31 5.12 -1.72
N GLN A 9 -4.11 4.80 -2.74
CA GLN A 9 -3.81 3.71 -3.66
C GLN A 9 -2.50 3.95 -4.41
N ILE A 10 -2.28 5.15 -4.89
CA ILE A 10 -1.03 5.51 -5.58
C ILE A 10 0.16 5.37 -4.63
N SER A 11 0.00 5.81 -3.39
CA SER A 11 1.05 5.70 -2.37
C SER A 11 1.39 4.23 -2.09
N ILE A 12 0.38 3.35 -2.04
CA ILE A 12 0.58 1.91 -1.86
C ILE A 12 1.39 1.34 -3.03
N GLU A 13 1.00 1.66 -4.26
CA GLU A 13 1.68 1.17 -5.44
C GLU A 13 3.15 1.61 -5.49
N HIS A 14 3.42 2.87 -5.14
CA HIS A 14 4.79 3.37 -5.08
C HIS A 14 5.60 2.66 -3.99
N ALA A 15 5.00 2.44 -2.82
CA ALA A 15 5.67 1.76 -1.73
C ALA A 15 5.95 0.29 -2.07
N GLU A 16 5.03 -0.37 -2.77
CA GLU A 16 5.23 -1.74 -3.22
C GLU A 16 6.39 -1.84 -4.20
N LYS A 17 6.47 -0.91 -5.15
CA LYS A 17 7.58 -0.89 -6.11
C LYS A 17 8.91 -0.63 -5.43
N ARG A 18 8.95 0.30 -4.47
CA ARG A 18 10.17 0.55 -3.70
C ARG A 18 10.58 -0.67 -2.90
N SER A 19 9.61 -1.35 -2.28
CA SER A 19 9.87 -2.56 -1.51
C SER A 19 10.49 -3.64 -2.38
N THR A 20 9.94 -3.88 -3.56
CA THR A 20 10.46 -4.85 -4.52
C THR A 20 11.89 -4.52 -4.91
N LYS A 21 12.16 -3.26 -5.23
CA LYS A 21 13.49 -2.81 -5.62
C LYS A 21 14.49 -2.98 -4.49
N MET A 22 14.11 -2.62 -3.27
CA MET A 22 14.97 -2.75 -2.10
C MET A 22 15.29 -4.21 -1.82
N LYS A 23 14.32 -5.11 -1.96
CA LYS A 23 14.53 -6.54 -1.76
C LYS A 23 15.49 -7.11 -2.79
N GLU A 24 15.37 -6.68 -4.04
CA GLU A 24 16.29 -7.10 -5.10
C GLU A 24 17.71 -6.62 -4.82
N ASP A 25 17.86 -5.36 -4.43
CA ASP A 25 19.16 -4.78 -4.14
C ASP A 25 19.79 -5.45 -2.91
N LEU A 26 18.96 -5.71 -1.88
CA LEU A 26 19.42 -6.39 -0.68
C LEU A 26 19.91 -7.80 -0.99
N ASP A 27 19.18 -8.50 -1.85
CA ASP A 27 19.57 -9.85 -2.28
C ASP A 27 20.93 -9.84 -2.99
N LYS A 28 21.15 -8.88 -3.88
CA LYS A 28 22.43 -8.72 -4.58
C LYS A 28 23.57 -8.48 -3.61
N LEU A 29 23.39 -7.58 -2.67
CA LEU A 29 24.43 -7.26 -1.69
C LEU A 29 24.71 -8.43 -0.77
N THR A 30 23.67 -9.15 -0.36
CA THR A 30 23.81 -10.33 0.49
C THR A 30 24.57 -11.43 -0.23
N LYS A 31 24.33 -11.62 -1.52
CA LYS A 31 25.07 -12.59 -2.34
C LYS A 31 26.53 -12.21 -2.46
N GLN A 32 26.83 -10.93 -2.63
CA GLN A 32 28.22 -10.46 -2.69
C GLN A 32 28.96 -10.76 -1.39
N ALA A 33 28.30 -10.55 -0.25
CA ALA A 33 28.88 -10.84 1.05
C ALA A 33 29.13 -12.35 1.21
N ALA A 34 28.16 -13.18 0.81
CA ALA A 34 28.28 -14.63 0.88
C ALA A 34 29.40 -15.14 -0.02
N ASP A 35 29.53 -14.56 -1.22
CA ASP A 35 30.60 -14.94 -2.15
C ASP A 35 31.99 -14.61 -1.59
N ALA A 36 32.13 -13.47 -0.93
CA ALA A 36 33.39 -13.10 -0.27
C ALA A 36 33.75 -14.10 0.82
N GLU A 37 32.77 -14.51 1.63
CA GLU A 37 33.00 -15.49 2.70
C GLU A 37 33.37 -16.85 2.14
N ARG A 38 32.75 -17.29 1.06
CA ARG A 38 33.10 -18.55 0.39
C ARG A 38 34.52 -18.53 -0.16
N ALA A 39 34.98 -17.37 -0.58
CA ALA A 39 36.33 -17.19 -1.06
C ALA A 39 37.35 -17.05 0.07
N GLY A 40 36.91 -17.16 1.32
CA GLY A 40 37.80 -17.04 2.48
C GLY A 40 38.16 -15.60 2.81
N LYS A 41 37.39 -14.64 2.32
CA LYS A 41 37.65 -13.22 2.55
C LYS A 41 36.53 -12.63 3.38
N ALA A 42 36.85 -11.66 4.24
CA ALA A 42 35.86 -10.92 4.96
C ALA A 42 35.16 -9.94 3.99
N PRO A 43 33.84 -9.80 4.06
CA PRO A 43 33.16 -8.80 3.26
C PRO A 43 33.66 -7.40 3.59
N ALA A 44 33.68 -6.52 2.60
CA ALA A 44 34.10 -5.14 2.80
C ALA A 44 33.20 -4.46 3.83
N PRO A 45 33.78 -3.65 4.76
CA PRO A 45 32.96 -2.95 5.75
C PRO A 45 31.87 -2.08 5.14
N GLN A 46 32.13 -1.47 3.99
CA GLN A 46 31.13 -0.65 3.31
C GLN A 46 29.95 -1.50 2.83
N LEU A 47 30.23 -2.70 2.33
CA LEU A 47 29.19 -3.63 1.90
C LEU A 47 28.26 -3.99 3.05
N LEU A 48 28.82 -4.28 4.22
CA LEU A 48 28.03 -4.60 5.40
C LEU A 48 27.17 -3.42 5.86
N LYS A 49 27.72 -2.21 5.79
CA LYS A 49 26.97 -0.99 6.11
C LYS A 49 25.84 -0.76 5.14
N ASP A 50 26.08 -1.01 3.87
CA ASP A 50 25.06 -0.85 2.83
C ASP A 50 23.92 -1.85 3.04
N ILE A 51 24.23 -3.08 3.37
CA ILE A 51 23.23 -4.10 3.69
C ILE A 51 22.38 -3.66 4.86
N GLU A 52 23.01 -3.21 5.94
CA GLU A 52 22.31 -2.74 7.13
C GLU A 52 21.41 -1.55 6.85
N SER A 53 21.93 -0.58 6.11
CA SER A 53 21.17 0.60 5.72
C SER A 53 19.94 0.22 4.89
N LEU A 54 20.12 -0.68 3.94
CA LEU A 54 19.04 -1.12 3.06
C LEU A 54 17.99 -1.92 3.83
N GLN A 55 18.41 -2.73 4.79
CA GLN A 55 17.48 -3.44 5.66
C GLN A 55 16.61 -2.47 6.46
N ARG A 56 17.20 -1.40 6.99
CA ARG A 56 16.45 -0.36 7.71
C ARG A 56 15.48 0.37 6.80
N GLN A 57 15.92 0.72 5.60
CA GLN A 57 15.07 1.38 4.62
C GLN A 57 13.88 0.50 4.23
N LEU A 58 14.14 -0.78 4.03
CA LEU A 58 13.10 -1.74 3.70
C LEU A 58 12.08 -1.84 4.84
N GLN A 59 12.56 -1.92 6.07
CA GLN A 59 11.68 -2.01 7.24
C GLN A 59 10.81 -0.75 7.37
N THR A 60 11.39 0.43 7.15
CA THR A 60 10.65 1.69 7.19
C THR A 60 9.59 1.71 6.09
N ASN A 61 9.95 1.28 4.89
CA ASN A 61 9.01 1.25 3.77
C ASN A 61 7.88 0.24 3.99
N GLU A 62 8.18 -0.90 4.61
CA GLU A 62 7.15 -1.89 4.94
C GLU A 62 6.16 -1.34 5.96
N ARG A 63 6.63 -0.54 6.92
CA ARG A 63 5.75 0.12 7.88
C ARG A 63 4.86 1.13 7.18
N LEU A 64 5.44 1.93 6.28
CA LEU A 64 4.66 2.89 5.50
C LEU A 64 3.59 2.18 4.70
N LEU A 65 3.95 1.08 4.07
CA LEU A 65 3.01 0.28 3.28
C LEU A 65 1.87 -0.26 4.14
N ALA A 66 2.19 -0.78 5.33
CA ALA A 66 1.19 -1.26 6.27
C ALA A 66 0.25 -0.14 6.70
N ASP A 67 0.80 1.04 7.00
CA ASP A 67 0.01 2.20 7.40
C ASP A 67 -0.93 2.65 6.28
N ARG A 68 -0.45 2.66 5.05
CA ARG A 68 -1.27 3.06 3.90
C ARG A 68 -2.37 2.05 3.61
N ARG A 69 -2.09 0.77 3.78
CA ARG A 69 -3.12 -0.28 3.63
C ARG A 69 -4.18 -0.17 4.70
N LEU A 70 -3.78 0.15 5.92
CA LEU A 70 -4.72 0.37 7.02
C LEU A 70 -5.59 1.59 6.73
N GLU A 71 -5.00 2.68 6.28
CA GLU A 71 -5.73 3.88 5.90
C GLU A 71 -6.75 3.58 4.81
N GLN A 72 -6.36 2.80 3.81
CA GLN A 72 -7.24 2.38 2.73
C GLN A 72 -8.43 1.58 3.25
N GLU A 73 -8.16 0.65 4.16
CA GLU A 73 -9.22 -0.15 4.77
C GLU A 73 -10.17 0.68 5.61
N GLU A 74 -9.64 1.64 6.36
CA GLU A 74 -10.48 2.56 7.14
C GLU A 74 -11.37 3.42 6.26
N LEU A 75 -10.83 3.90 5.14
CA LEU A 75 -11.61 4.67 4.18
C LEU A 75 -12.74 3.84 3.59
N ARG A 76 -12.45 2.60 3.25
CA ARG A 76 -13.45 1.68 2.69
C ARG A 76 -14.54 1.38 3.72
N ALA A 77 -14.16 1.09 4.95
CA ALA A 77 -15.11 0.81 6.02
C ALA A 77 -15.99 2.01 6.33
N SER A 78 -15.42 3.20 6.34
CA SER A 78 -16.16 4.43 6.55
C SER A 78 -17.17 4.65 5.44
N TYR A 79 -16.76 4.44 4.19
CA TYR A 79 -17.63 4.57 3.04
C TYR A 79 -18.80 3.59 3.10
N GLU A 80 -18.54 2.35 3.47
CA GLU A 80 -19.59 1.34 3.61
C GLU A 80 -20.59 1.70 4.71
N LYS A 81 -20.10 2.23 5.84
CA LYS A 81 -20.96 2.70 6.91
C LYS A 81 -21.86 3.84 6.47
N ASP A 82 -21.32 4.75 5.69
CA ASP A 82 -22.10 5.87 5.19
C ASP A 82 -23.21 5.40 4.26
N ILE A 83 -22.92 4.42 3.42
CA ILE A 83 -23.93 3.84 2.53
C ILE A 83 -25.02 3.15 3.34
N GLU A 84 -24.67 2.38 4.35
CA GLU A 84 -25.65 1.71 5.20
C GLU A 84 -26.52 2.71 5.95
N ARG A 85 -25.89 3.74 6.50
CA ARG A 85 -26.62 4.79 7.21
C ARG A 85 -27.61 5.49 6.29
N PHE A 86 -27.19 5.78 5.07
CA PHE A 86 -28.06 6.40 4.09
C PHE A 86 -29.27 5.53 3.81
N LYS A 87 -29.07 4.23 3.62
CA LYS A 87 -30.16 3.29 3.36
C LYS A 87 -31.12 3.17 4.54
N GLU A 88 -30.63 3.21 5.76
CA GLU A 88 -31.46 3.14 6.96
C GLU A 88 -32.30 4.40 7.15
N LEU A 89 -31.67 5.55 6.97
CA LEU A 89 -32.34 6.83 7.21
C LEU A 89 -33.29 7.22 6.12
N LYS A 90 -33.01 6.84 4.87
CA LYS A 90 -33.83 7.21 3.72
C LYS A 90 -33.98 6.05 2.74
N PRO A 91 -34.62 4.97 3.18
CA PRO A 91 -34.77 3.80 2.29
C PRO A 91 -35.54 4.12 1.03
N GLU A 92 -36.56 4.96 1.13
CA GLU A 92 -37.35 5.36 -0.04
C GLU A 92 -36.49 6.18 -1.01
N ALA A 93 -35.69 7.10 -0.50
CA ALA A 93 -34.80 7.91 -1.33
C ALA A 93 -33.78 7.04 -2.03
N ALA A 94 -33.24 6.05 -1.34
CA ALA A 94 -32.29 5.12 -1.94
C ALA A 94 -32.93 4.29 -3.04
N ALA A 95 -34.15 3.79 -2.79
CA ALA A 95 -34.90 3.05 -3.78
C ALA A 95 -35.23 3.88 -5.00
N SER A 96 -35.65 5.11 -4.78
CA SER A 96 -35.97 6.07 -5.86
C SER A 96 -34.73 6.35 -6.70
N ALA A 97 -33.61 6.57 -6.08
CA ALA A 97 -32.35 6.82 -6.79
C ALA A 97 -31.97 5.64 -7.68
N THR A 98 -32.16 4.44 -7.19
CA THR A 98 -31.87 3.23 -7.96
C THR A 98 -32.84 3.10 -9.13
N ALA A 99 -34.12 3.34 -8.89
CA ALA A 99 -35.14 3.27 -9.96
C ALA A 99 -34.90 4.36 -11.01
N ALA A 100 -34.56 5.57 -10.58
CA ALA A 100 -34.28 6.66 -11.49
C ALA A 100 -33.11 6.38 -12.41
N GLY A 101 -32.15 5.61 -11.92
CA GLY A 101 -31.02 5.21 -12.74
C GLY A 101 -31.38 4.28 -13.86
N LYS A 102 -32.52 3.62 -13.76
CA LYS A 102 -32.99 2.66 -14.78
C LYS A 102 -33.98 3.26 -15.75
N THR A 103 -34.86 4.09 -15.24
CA THR A 103 -35.96 4.62 -16.04
C THR A 103 -36.16 6.10 -15.76
N SER A 104 -37.10 6.64 -16.49
CA SER A 104 -37.55 8.01 -16.23
C SER A 104 -38.04 8.12 -14.79
N PRO A 105 -37.67 9.18 -14.09
CA PRO A 105 -38.09 9.37 -12.70
C PRO A 105 -39.49 9.95 -12.59
N ALA A 106 -40.33 9.62 -13.51
CA ALA A 106 -41.67 10.20 -13.54
C ALA A 106 -42.47 10.01 -12.26
N GLU A 107 -42.10 9.06 -11.50
CA GLU A 107 -42.77 8.82 -10.22
C GLU A 107 -42.08 9.41 -9.04
#